data_235ee203e1a1364ed1b85802932eeea4
#
_entry.id   235ee203e1a1364ed1b85802932eeea4
#
_cell.length_a   1.000
_cell.length_b   1.000
_cell.length_c   1.000
_cell.angle_alpha   90.00
_cell.angle_beta   90.00
_cell.angle_gamma   90.00
#
_symmetry.space_group_name_H-M   'P 1'
#
loop_
_entity.id
_entity.type
_entity.pdbx_description
1 polymer ?
#
loop_
_entity_poly.entity_id
_entity_poly.type
_entity_poly.pdbx_seq_one_letter_code
_entity_poly.pdbx_strand_id
1 'polypeptide(L)'
;MAAAADRRLRAERLVAVGIWTAAEGPGSRRSRSWLFDIAVTVFAGLVASVYVTSSPDVSTGAAVAIILVTAAPLVVRRVWPVSVFAWCFLVAAATGWWAMQVVWSPALVIGLYTVAVLRPRRDAVIAAVLLAAGAVVSSIHVFPDNWLPSAVSLVAVVAAATVLGLYIHTRRALLDELRERAKRLEHDRDQELALAAAEERTRIAREMHDIVAHHLTVMVALSDGAAAKVASAPEQAADVMRTVSATGRLALTDTRRLLGVLRDRKSVV
;
A
#
# COMPACT_ATOMS: atom_id res chain seq x y z
N MET A 1 -14.04 -6.74 35.07
CA MET A 1 -12.56 -6.81 34.99
C MET A 1 -12.06 -7.24 33.62
N ALA A 2 -12.67 -8.20 32.92
CA ALA A 2 -12.23 -8.65 31.58
C ALA A 2 -12.27 -7.56 30.48
N ALA A 3 -13.29 -6.70 30.45
CA ALA A 3 -13.42 -5.63 29.44
C ALA A 3 -12.38 -4.50 29.58
N ALA A 4 -11.79 -4.32 30.75
CA ALA A 4 -10.71 -3.35 30.97
C ALA A 4 -9.34 -3.89 30.48
N ALA A 5 -9.13 -5.19 30.59
CA ALA A 5 -7.92 -5.87 30.09
C ALA A 5 -7.89 -5.89 28.55
N ASP A 6 -9.03 -6.15 27.89
CA ASP A 6 -9.12 -6.14 26.41
C ASP A 6 -8.89 -4.74 25.82
N ARG A 7 -9.35 -3.67 26.49
CA ARG A 7 -9.07 -2.29 26.07
C ARG A 7 -7.59 -1.92 26.18
N ARG A 8 -6.89 -2.38 27.22
CA ARG A 8 -5.44 -2.15 27.36
C ARG A 8 -4.66 -2.87 26.26
N LEU A 9 -4.99 -4.12 25.95
CA LEU A 9 -4.33 -4.88 24.89
C LEU A 9 -4.58 -4.29 23.49
N ARG A 10 -5.75 -3.74 23.22
CA ARG A 10 -6.02 -3.01 21.96
C ARG A 10 -5.25 -1.69 21.89
N ALA A 11 -5.18 -0.93 22.99
CA ALA A 11 -4.40 0.31 23.04
C ALA A 11 -2.90 0.03 22.85
N GLU A 12 -2.36 -1.00 23.46
CA GLU A 12 -0.96 -1.40 23.29
C GLU A 12 -0.66 -1.88 21.85
N ARG A 13 -1.58 -2.60 21.21
CA ARG A 13 -1.45 -2.98 19.79
C ARG A 13 -1.50 -1.76 18.85
N LEU A 14 -2.38 -0.80 19.11
CA LEU A 14 -2.47 0.43 18.32
C LEU A 14 -1.24 1.31 18.50
N VAL A 15 -0.69 1.39 19.72
CA VAL A 15 0.56 2.10 20.00
C VAL A 15 1.75 1.39 19.34
N ALA A 16 1.83 0.05 19.41
CA ALA A 16 2.87 -0.73 18.74
C ALA A 16 2.84 -0.57 17.22
N VAL A 17 1.65 -0.61 16.60
CA VAL A 17 1.46 -0.36 15.16
C VAL A 17 1.80 1.09 14.82
N GLY A 18 1.38 2.07 15.64
CA GLY A 18 1.71 3.49 15.47
C GLY A 18 3.19 3.78 15.58
N ILE A 19 3.92 3.14 16.49
CA ILE A 19 5.38 3.27 16.63
C ILE A 19 6.09 2.65 15.42
N TRP A 20 5.59 1.52 14.89
CA TRP A 20 6.16 0.91 13.68
C TRP A 20 5.97 1.76 12.43
N THR A 21 4.83 2.42 12.28
CA THR A 21 4.53 3.32 11.15
C THR A 21 5.20 4.69 11.29
N ALA A 22 5.42 5.18 12.51
CA ALA A 22 6.10 6.45 12.76
C ALA A 22 7.63 6.37 12.62
N ALA A 23 8.23 5.19 12.80
CA ALA A 23 9.67 4.99 12.64
C ALA A 23 10.15 5.02 11.18
N GLU A 24 9.24 4.90 10.19
CA GLU A 24 9.53 5.00 8.77
C GLU A 24 9.03 6.31 8.16
N GLY A 25 9.64 7.43 8.52
CA GLY A 25 9.40 8.71 7.84
C GLY A 25 9.77 8.62 6.34
N PRO A 26 9.14 9.42 5.45
CA PRO A 26 9.38 9.39 4.00
C PRO A 26 10.87 9.62 3.62
N GLY A 27 11.66 10.21 4.50
CA GLY A 27 13.11 10.39 4.34
C GLY A 27 13.93 9.10 4.54
N SER A 28 13.51 8.18 5.42
CA SER A 28 14.25 6.96 5.72
C SER A 28 14.20 5.92 4.58
N ARG A 29 13.06 5.83 3.87
CA ARG A 29 12.91 4.94 2.70
C ARG A 29 13.75 5.42 1.51
N ARG A 30 13.85 6.73 1.30
CA ARG A 30 14.65 7.32 0.22
C ARG A 30 16.15 7.15 0.48
N SER A 31 16.59 7.32 1.71
CA SER A 31 17.98 7.12 2.15
C SER A 31 18.41 5.65 2.02
N ARG A 32 17.59 4.71 2.48
CA ARG A 32 17.86 3.27 2.37
C ARG A 32 17.94 2.77 0.92
N SER A 33 17.13 3.35 0.03
CA SER A 33 17.16 2.98 -1.39
C SER A 33 18.44 3.43 -2.08
N TRP A 34 18.98 4.59 -1.71
CA TRP A 34 20.22 5.14 -2.27
C TRP A 34 21.46 4.36 -1.80
N LEU A 35 21.51 4.00 -0.51
CA LEU A 35 22.56 3.13 0.02
C LEU A 35 22.59 1.75 -0.67
N PHE A 36 21.43 1.18 -0.93
CA PHE A 36 21.34 -0.07 -1.68
C PHE A 36 21.85 0.09 -3.12
N ASP A 37 21.55 1.19 -3.79
CA ASP A 37 22.02 1.46 -5.15
C ASP A 37 23.53 1.65 -5.21
N ILE A 38 24.12 2.34 -4.20
CA ILE A 38 25.58 2.44 -4.06
C ILE A 38 26.19 1.06 -3.80
N ALA A 39 25.63 0.27 -2.88
CA ALA A 39 26.16 -1.05 -2.58
C ALA A 39 26.16 -1.97 -3.82
N VAL A 40 25.10 -1.92 -4.62
CA VAL A 40 25.03 -2.67 -5.88
C VAL A 40 26.03 -2.16 -6.90
N THR A 41 26.24 -0.85 -7.00
CA THR A 41 27.24 -0.25 -7.89
C THR A 41 28.66 -0.64 -7.49
N VAL A 42 28.97 -0.58 -6.19
CA VAL A 42 30.25 -1.00 -5.63
C VAL A 42 30.48 -2.50 -5.87
N PHE A 43 29.47 -3.34 -5.63
CA PHE A 43 29.53 -4.76 -5.89
C PHE A 43 29.80 -5.05 -7.38
N ALA A 44 29.11 -4.39 -8.29
CA ALA A 44 29.32 -4.51 -9.72
C ALA A 44 30.74 -4.10 -10.13
N GLY A 45 31.25 -3.00 -9.55
CA GLY A 45 32.63 -2.55 -9.74
C GLY A 45 33.67 -3.54 -9.21
N LEU A 46 33.43 -4.11 -8.02
CA LEU A 46 34.32 -5.11 -7.41
C LEU A 46 34.39 -6.39 -8.25
N VAL A 47 33.26 -6.91 -8.71
CA VAL A 47 33.23 -8.08 -9.59
C VAL A 47 33.93 -7.77 -10.92
N ALA A 48 33.66 -6.60 -11.52
CA ALA A 48 34.34 -6.19 -12.73
C ALA A 48 35.87 -6.09 -12.54
N SER A 49 36.34 -5.63 -11.38
CA SER A 49 37.78 -5.53 -11.09
C SER A 49 38.51 -6.87 -11.13
N VAL A 50 37.88 -7.93 -10.63
CA VAL A 50 38.45 -9.28 -10.65
C VAL A 50 38.71 -9.75 -12.09
N TYR A 51 37.78 -9.48 -13.02
CA TYR A 51 37.95 -9.86 -14.41
C TYR A 51 39.00 -9.03 -15.16
N VAL A 52 39.02 -7.72 -14.92
CA VAL A 52 39.93 -6.80 -15.62
C VAL A 52 41.36 -6.95 -15.14
N THR A 53 41.57 -7.17 -13.85
CA THR A 53 42.94 -7.37 -13.28
C THR A 53 43.56 -8.73 -13.63
N SER A 54 42.72 -9.69 -14.02
CA SER A 54 43.18 -11.01 -14.53
C SER A 54 43.70 -10.97 -15.98
N SER A 55 43.61 -9.81 -16.64
CA SER A 55 44.00 -9.62 -18.04
C SER A 55 45.43 -9.04 -18.12
N PRO A 56 46.41 -9.77 -18.63
CA PRO A 56 47.81 -9.33 -18.63
C PRO A 56 48.07 -8.10 -19.53
N ASP A 57 47.18 -7.83 -20.49
CA ASP A 57 47.41 -6.82 -21.54
C ASP A 57 46.78 -5.43 -21.16
N VAL A 58 46.08 -5.33 -20.04
CA VAL A 58 45.39 -4.09 -19.63
C VAL A 58 46.15 -3.41 -18.52
N SER A 59 46.58 -2.15 -18.75
CA SER A 59 47.20 -1.35 -17.69
C SER A 59 46.22 -1.10 -16.55
N THR A 60 46.72 -1.07 -15.31
CA THR A 60 45.88 -0.85 -14.10
C THR A 60 45.07 0.46 -14.22
N GLY A 61 45.60 1.51 -14.84
CA GLY A 61 44.85 2.76 -15.07
C GLY A 61 43.68 2.62 -16.02
N ALA A 62 43.85 1.87 -17.13
CA ALA A 62 42.79 1.59 -18.07
C ALA A 62 41.70 0.70 -17.44
N ALA A 63 42.11 -0.27 -16.63
CA ALA A 63 41.21 -1.12 -15.87
C ALA A 63 40.27 -0.30 -14.95
N VAL A 64 40.84 0.56 -14.14
CA VAL A 64 40.09 1.44 -13.25
C VAL A 64 39.15 2.37 -14.01
N ALA A 65 39.62 2.93 -15.13
CA ALA A 65 38.79 3.82 -15.97
C ALA A 65 37.56 3.08 -16.54
N ILE A 66 37.72 1.86 -17.07
CA ILE A 66 36.64 1.04 -17.59
C ILE A 66 35.62 0.70 -16.50
N ILE A 67 36.09 0.32 -15.31
CA ILE A 67 35.22 0.02 -14.17
C ILE A 67 34.40 1.24 -13.76
N LEU A 68 35.01 2.40 -13.66
CA LEU A 68 34.33 3.64 -13.28
C LEU A 68 33.29 4.05 -14.34
N VAL A 69 33.67 4.01 -15.62
CA VAL A 69 32.78 4.39 -16.73
C VAL A 69 31.57 3.44 -16.85
N THR A 70 31.72 2.18 -16.51
CA THR A 70 30.62 1.19 -16.55
C THR A 70 29.76 1.18 -15.28
N ALA A 71 30.39 1.35 -14.11
CA ALA A 71 29.68 1.25 -12.82
C ALA A 71 29.05 2.59 -12.37
N ALA A 72 29.68 3.72 -12.60
CA ALA A 72 29.17 5.02 -12.13
C ALA A 72 27.75 5.36 -12.61
N PRO A 73 27.35 5.09 -13.88
CA PRO A 73 25.99 5.37 -14.32
C PRO A 73 24.91 4.57 -13.59
N LEU A 74 25.26 3.44 -12.97
CA LEU A 74 24.30 2.64 -12.20
C LEU A 74 23.71 3.37 -11.00
N VAL A 75 24.34 4.41 -10.50
CA VAL A 75 23.81 5.25 -9.42
C VAL A 75 22.51 5.93 -9.84
N VAL A 76 22.40 6.35 -11.11
CA VAL A 76 21.20 7.03 -11.65
C VAL A 76 20.24 6.09 -12.39
N ARG A 77 20.44 4.78 -12.31
CA ARG A 77 19.65 3.76 -13.01
C ARG A 77 18.15 3.80 -12.74
N ARG A 78 17.72 4.33 -11.59
CA ARG A 78 16.29 4.45 -11.25
C ARG A 78 15.61 5.61 -11.96
N VAL A 79 16.36 6.63 -12.30
CA VAL A 79 15.82 7.83 -12.99
C VAL A 79 15.78 7.59 -14.49
N TRP A 80 16.87 7.08 -15.07
CA TRP A 80 17.04 6.88 -16.49
C TRP A 80 17.49 5.43 -16.83
N PRO A 81 16.63 4.42 -16.57
CA PRO A 81 17.05 3.03 -16.66
C PRO A 81 17.47 2.60 -18.07
N VAL A 82 16.76 3.07 -19.10
CA VAL A 82 17.07 2.73 -20.50
C VAL A 82 18.38 3.37 -20.94
N SER A 83 18.60 4.64 -20.61
CA SER A 83 19.83 5.35 -20.98
C SER A 83 21.06 4.77 -20.31
N VAL A 84 20.93 4.38 -19.02
CA VAL A 84 22.02 3.70 -18.28
C VAL A 84 22.32 2.33 -18.87
N PHE A 85 21.31 1.55 -19.21
CA PHE A 85 21.49 0.28 -19.88
C PHE A 85 22.16 0.43 -21.24
N ALA A 86 21.68 1.36 -22.07
CA ALA A 86 22.25 1.66 -23.39
C ALA A 86 23.72 2.10 -23.28
N TRP A 87 24.03 2.97 -22.31
CA TRP A 87 25.40 3.38 -22.04
C TRP A 87 26.30 2.20 -21.68
N CYS A 88 25.90 1.40 -20.69
CA CYS A 88 26.66 0.21 -20.29
C CYS A 88 26.83 -0.77 -21.47
N PHE A 89 25.81 -0.94 -22.31
CA PHE A 89 25.86 -1.79 -23.49
C PHE A 89 26.85 -1.25 -24.55
N LEU A 90 26.82 0.04 -24.82
CA LEU A 90 27.74 0.68 -25.76
C LEU A 90 29.20 0.61 -25.29
N VAL A 91 29.43 0.86 -23.99
CA VAL A 91 30.77 0.73 -23.40
C VAL A 91 31.26 -0.71 -23.50
N ALA A 92 30.41 -1.69 -23.14
CA ALA A 92 30.77 -3.10 -23.25
C ALA A 92 31.06 -3.53 -24.70
N ALA A 93 30.26 -3.06 -25.65
CA ALA A 93 30.49 -3.31 -27.07
C ALA A 93 31.82 -2.70 -27.57
N ALA A 94 32.12 -1.46 -27.15
CA ALA A 94 33.35 -0.78 -27.52
C ALA A 94 34.60 -1.45 -26.90
N THR A 95 34.53 -1.81 -25.64
CA THR A 95 35.67 -2.46 -24.91
C THR A 95 35.81 -3.92 -25.28
N GLY A 96 34.72 -4.63 -25.59
CA GLY A 96 34.74 -6.03 -26.04
C GLY A 96 35.46 -6.21 -27.35
N TRP A 97 35.42 -5.21 -28.27
CA TRP A 97 36.16 -5.24 -29.52
C TRP A 97 37.67 -5.05 -29.34
N TRP A 98 38.11 -4.21 -28.41
CA TRP A 98 39.53 -3.89 -28.21
C TRP A 98 40.20 -4.73 -27.12
N ALA A 99 39.47 -5.17 -26.11
CA ALA A 99 40.01 -5.79 -24.88
C ALA A 99 39.51 -7.21 -24.60
N MET A 100 39.02 -7.96 -25.59
CA MET A 100 38.62 -9.38 -25.56
C MET A 100 38.04 -10.01 -24.29
N GLN A 101 37.86 -9.26 -23.18
CA GLN A 101 37.59 -9.85 -21.87
C GLN A 101 36.45 -9.21 -21.04
N VAL A 102 35.78 -8.14 -21.49
CA VAL A 102 34.81 -7.40 -20.63
C VAL A 102 33.36 -7.85 -20.82
N VAL A 103 33.11 -9.02 -21.36
CA VAL A 103 31.78 -9.53 -21.71
C VAL A 103 30.89 -9.81 -20.48
N TRP A 104 31.47 -10.10 -19.36
CA TRP A 104 30.77 -10.42 -18.12
C TRP A 104 30.58 -9.23 -17.18
N SER A 105 30.20 -8.09 -17.69
CA SER A 105 29.96 -6.94 -16.80
C SER A 105 28.64 -7.13 -16.02
N PRO A 106 28.68 -7.30 -14.70
CA PRO A 106 27.49 -7.36 -13.85
C PRO A 106 26.59 -6.13 -14.03
N ALA A 107 27.17 -5.01 -14.48
CA ALA A 107 26.45 -3.76 -14.74
C ALA A 107 25.36 -3.94 -15.81
N LEU A 108 25.60 -4.75 -16.84
CA LEU A 108 24.63 -5.03 -17.90
C LEU A 108 23.45 -5.84 -17.39
N VAL A 109 23.71 -6.87 -16.58
CA VAL A 109 22.65 -7.72 -15.98
C VAL A 109 21.81 -6.88 -15.01
N ILE A 110 22.46 -6.06 -14.19
CA ILE A 110 21.79 -5.15 -13.24
C ILE A 110 20.98 -4.07 -14.00
N GLY A 111 21.56 -3.53 -15.08
CA GLY A 111 20.88 -2.58 -15.97
C GLY A 111 19.63 -3.18 -16.61
N LEU A 112 19.75 -4.37 -17.20
CA LEU A 112 18.63 -5.13 -17.77
C LEU A 112 17.54 -5.42 -16.74
N TYR A 113 17.92 -5.94 -15.57
CA TYR A 113 16.98 -6.16 -14.47
C TYR A 113 16.24 -4.87 -14.08
N THR A 114 16.95 -3.74 -14.02
CA THR A 114 16.36 -2.45 -13.67
C THR A 114 15.37 -1.98 -14.74
N VAL A 115 15.70 -2.15 -16.03
CA VAL A 115 14.77 -1.87 -17.14
C VAL A 115 13.54 -2.77 -17.03
N ALA A 116 13.72 -4.07 -16.80
CA ALA A 116 12.61 -5.03 -16.69
C ALA A 116 11.67 -4.76 -15.50
N VAL A 117 12.19 -4.19 -14.40
CA VAL A 117 11.39 -3.83 -13.22
C VAL A 117 10.65 -2.51 -13.38
N LEU A 118 11.28 -1.51 -14.03
CA LEU A 118 10.80 -0.12 -14.03
C LEU A 118 10.13 0.33 -15.34
N ARG A 119 10.29 -0.44 -16.41
CA ARG A 119 9.80 -0.07 -17.75
C ARG A 119 8.78 -1.08 -18.29
N PRO A 120 8.01 -0.67 -19.32
CA PRO A 120 7.07 -1.56 -19.98
C PRO A 120 7.76 -2.82 -20.52
N ARG A 121 7.01 -3.91 -20.60
CA ARG A 121 7.50 -5.21 -21.09
C ARG A 121 8.23 -5.11 -22.45
N ARG A 122 7.80 -4.20 -23.32
CA ARG A 122 8.42 -3.98 -24.65
C ARG A 122 9.90 -3.59 -24.52
N ASP A 123 10.18 -2.61 -23.67
CA ASP A 123 11.55 -2.10 -23.45
C ASP A 123 12.44 -3.19 -22.84
N ALA A 124 11.89 -3.95 -21.89
CA ALA A 124 12.59 -5.06 -21.26
C ALA A 124 12.94 -6.19 -22.26
N VAL A 125 12.01 -6.55 -23.14
CA VAL A 125 12.23 -7.58 -24.18
C VAL A 125 13.26 -7.08 -25.19
N ILE A 126 13.16 -5.85 -25.66
CA ILE A 126 14.16 -5.27 -26.60
C ILE A 126 15.55 -5.28 -25.95
N ALA A 127 15.68 -4.82 -24.71
CA ALA A 127 16.96 -4.83 -23.99
C ALA A 127 17.51 -6.24 -23.81
N ALA A 128 16.65 -7.22 -23.49
CA ALA A 128 17.03 -8.62 -23.34
C ALA A 128 17.52 -9.23 -24.66
N VAL A 129 16.83 -8.98 -25.77
CA VAL A 129 17.21 -9.47 -27.11
C VAL A 129 18.53 -8.86 -27.54
N LEU A 130 18.71 -7.55 -27.35
CA LEU A 130 19.99 -6.88 -27.67
C LEU A 130 21.15 -7.45 -26.86
N LEU A 131 20.93 -7.64 -25.54
CA LEU A 131 21.96 -8.19 -24.67
C LEU A 131 22.27 -9.67 -25.01
N ALA A 132 21.26 -10.48 -25.30
CA ALA A 132 21.44 -11.88 -25.73
C ALA A 132 22.19 -11.95 -27.04
N ALA A 133 21.87 -11.14 -28.04
CA ALA A 133 22.60 -11.06 -29.30
C ALA A 133 24.06 -10.65 -29.06
N GLY A 134 24.30 -9.63 -28.24
CA GLY A 134 25.66 -9.21 -27.84
C GLY A 134 26.43 -10.33 -27.13
N ALA A 135 25.77 -11.12 -26.27
CA ALA A 135 26.36 -12.25 -25.57
C ALA A 135 26.78 -13.35 -26.53
N VAL A 136 25.97 -13.67 -27.54
CA VAL A 136 26.31 -14.69 -28.58
C VAL A 136 27.48 -14.21 -29.41
N VAL A 137 27.43 -13.00 -29.95
CA VAL A 137 28.53 -12.44 -30.77
C VAL A 137 29.84 -12.43 -29.97
N SER A 138 29.78 -12.04 -28.73
CA SER A 138 30.93 -11.97 -27.85
C SER A 138 31.48 -13.36 -27.52
N SER A 139 30.63 -14.36 -27.28
CA SER A 139 31.06 -15.75 -27.03
C SER A 139 31.83 -16.34 -28.22
N ILE A 140 31.42 -16.02 -29.45
CA ILE A 140 32.11 -16.47 -30.67
C ILE A 140 33.52 -15.87 -30.77
N HIS A 141 33.66 -14.57 -30.37
CA HIS A 141 34.96 -13.88 -30.49
C HIS A 141 35.95 -14.26 -29.37
N VAL A 142 35.42 -14.37 -28.12
CA VAL A 142 36.25 -14.59 -26.93
C VAL A 142 36.59 -16.06 -26.71
N PHE A 143 35.67 -16.95 -27.01
CA PHE A 143 35.82 -18.39 -26.78
C PHE A 143 35.56 -19.23 -28.07
N PRO A 144 36.35 -19.07 -29.14
CA PRO A 144 36.05 -19.71 -30.45
C PRO A 144 35.89 -21.22 -30.34
N ASP A 145 36.67 -21.89 -29.49
CA ASP A 145 36.61 -23.36 -29.32
C ASP A 145 35.44 -23.81 -28.42
N ASN A 146 34.92 -22.94 -27.53
CA ASN A 146 33.86 -23.24 -26.57
C ASN A 146 32.74 -22.19 -26.59
N TRP A 147 32.47 -21.58 -27.74
CA TRP A 147 31.51 -20.49 -27.87
C TRP A 147 30.09 -20.92 -27.52
N LEU A 148 29.66 -22.14 -27.84
CA LEU A 148 28.30 -22.60 -27.65
C LEU A 148 27.93 -22.73 -26.16
N PRO A 149 28.68 -23.44 -25.29
CA PRO A 149 28.41 -23.47 -23.84
C PRO A 149 28.47 -22.10 -23.23
N SER A 150 29.39 -21.22 -23.64
CA SER A 150 29.53 -19.87 -23.14
C SER A 150 28.32 -19.02 -23.54
N ALA A 151 27.86 -19.05 -24.75
CA ALA A 151 26.69 -18.37 -25.25
C ALA A 151 25.41 -18.81 -24.50
N VAL A 152 25.25 -20.16 -24.37
CA VAL A 152 24.08 -20.71 -23.64
C VAL A 152 24.04 -20.22 -22.18
N SER A 153 25.18 -20.25 -21.48
CA SER A 153 25.23 -19.81 -20.09
C SER A 153 24.93 -18.31 -19.95
N LEU A 154 25.44 -17.45 -20.83
CA LEU A 154 25.16 -16.02 -20.84
C LEU A 154 23.69 -15.71 -21.15
N VAL A 155 23.15 -16.34 -22.19
CA VAL A 155 21.74 -16.18 -22.55
C VAL A 155 20.83 -16.67 -21.42
N ALA A 156 21.20 -17.74 -20.73
CA ALA A 156 20.46 -18.20 -19.55
C ALA A 156 20.44 -17.16 -18.42
N VAL A 157 21.57 -16.49 -18.16
CA VAL A 157 21.64 -15.39 -17.17
C VAL A 157 20.77 -14.20 -17.60
N VAL A 158 20.82 -13.80 -18.88
CA VAL A 158 19.97 -12.74 -19.43
C VAL A 158 18.49 -13.10 -19.29
N ALA A 159 18.12 -14.33 -19.64
CA ALA A 159 16.75 -14.82 -19.51
C ALA A 159 16.29 -14.82 -18.04
N ALA A 160 17.11 -15.33 -17.13
CA ALA A 160 16.80 -15.34 -15.70
C ALA A 160 16.62 -13.94 -15.14
N ALA A 161 17.51 -12.98 -15.47
CA ALA A 161 17.39 -11.59 -15.04
C ALA A 161 16.13 -10.92 -15.60
N THR A 162 15.79 -11.20 -16.86
CA THR A 162 14.59 -10.66 -17.51
C THR A 162 13.31 -11.21 -16.86
N VAL A 163 13.23 -12.54 -16.70
CA VAL A 163 12.08 -13.20 -16.06
C VAL A 163 11.88 -12.70 -14.63
N LEU A 164 12.96 -12.62 -13.85
CA LEU A 164 12.90 -12.10 -12.48
C LEU A 164 12.45 -10.63 -12.44
N GLY A 165 12.97 -9.80 -13.34
CA GLY A 165 12.57 -8.39 -13.44
C GLY A 165 11.08 -8.24 -13.81
N LEU A 166 10.61 -8.96 -14.81
CA LEU A 166 9.19 -8.96 -15.22
C LEU A 166 8.27 -9.53 -14.13
N TYR A 167 8.71 -10.57 -13.43
CA TYR A 167 7.97 -11.13 -12.30
C TYR A 167 7.79 -10.10 -11.18
N ILE A 168 8.86 -9.39 -10.81
CA ILE A 168 8.81 -8.36 -9.79
C ILE A 168 7.95 -7.17 -10.23
N HIS A 169 8.05 -6.77 -11.51
CA HIS A 169 7.18 -5.73 -12.09
C HIS A 169 5.69 -6.10 -11.95
N THR A 170 5.32 -7.31 -12.38
CA THR A 170 3.94 -7.80 -12.33
C THR A 170 3.45 -7.94 -10.88
N ARG A 171 4.30 -8.48 -9.99
CA ARG A 171 3.97 -8.62 -8.58
C ARG A 171 3.73 -7.28 -7.88
N ARG A 172 4.54 -6.26 -8.20
CA ARG A 172 4.34 -4.89 -7.65
C ARG A 172 3.02 -4.31 -8.14
N ALA A 173 2.73 -4.39 -9.42
CA ALA A 173 1.48 -3.90 -9.99
C ALA A 173 0.25 -4.57 -9.33
N LEU A 174 0.30 -5.90 -9.13
CA LEU A 174 -0.76 -6.64 -8.44
C LEU A 174 -0.92 -6.20 -6.97
N LEU A 175 0.18 -6.02 -6.24
CA LEU A 175 0.13 -5.58 -4.86
C LEU A 175 -0.44 -4.16 -4.74
N ASP A 176 -0.13 -3.28 -5.66
CA ASP A 176 -0.65 -1.91 -5.65
C ASP A 176 -2.16 -1.89 -5.98
N GLU A 177 -2.61 -2.75 -6.91
CA GLU A 177 -4.04 -2.95 -7.19
C GLU A 177 -4.80 -3.50 -5.97
N LEU A 178 -4.24 -4.50 -5.29
CA LEU A 178 -4.85 -5.06 -4.09
C LEU A 178 -4.94 -4.03 -2.94
N ARG A 179 -3.92 -3.20 -2.77
CA ARG A 179 -3.93 -2.10 -1.78
C ARG A 179 -5.00 -1.07 -2.10
N GLU A 180 -5.15 -0.74 -3.37
CA GLU A 180 -6.18 0.22 -3.80
C GLU A 180 -7.59 -0.35 -3.59
N ARG A 181 -7.80 -1.64 -3.90
CA ARG A 181 -9.07 -2.32 -3.62
C ARG A 181 -9.37 -2.37 -2.12
N ALA A 182 -8.38 -2.68 -1.29
CA ALA A 182 -8.55 -2.70 0.16
C ALA A 182 -8.99 -1.33 0.69
N LYS A 183 -8.35 -0.24 0.26
CA LYS A 183 -8.74 1.13 0.64
C LYS A 183 -10.17 1.48 0.23
N ARG A 184 -10.59 1.06 -0.97
CA ARG A 184 -11.97 1.28 -1.43
C ARG A 184 -12.97 0.53 -0.56
N LEU A 185 -12.70 -0.75 -0.27
CA LEU A 185 -13.58 -1.55 0.60
C LEU A 185 -13.67 -0.99 2.03
N GLU A 186 -12.56 -0.47 2.58
CA GLU A 186 -12.58 0.22 3.88
C GLU A 186 -13.47 1.47 3.82
N HIS A 187 -13.33 2.28 2.77
CA HIS A 187 -14.15 3.48 2.58
C HIS A 187 -15.64 3.17 2.42
N ASP A 188 -15.97 2.17 1.59
CA ASP A 188 -17.35 1.74 1.36
C ASP A 188 -17.98 1.24 2.67
N ARG A 189 -17.23 0.44 3.45
CA ARG A 189 -17.66 -0.02 4.76
C ARG A 189 -17.95 1.12 5.74
N ASP A 190 -17.07 2.13 5.78
CA ASP A 190 -17.27 3.29 6.65
C ASP A 190 -18.52 4.08 6.23
N GLN A 191 -18.79 4.20 4.93
CA GLN A 191 -20.03 4.81 4.42
C GLN A 191 -21.25 4.01 4.80
N GLU A 192 -21.24 2.68 4.63
CA GLU A 192 -22.34 1.80 5.03
C GLU A 192 -22.66 1.92 6.53
N LEU A 193 -21.62 1.94 7.37
CA LEU A 193 -21.81 2.14 8.81
C LEU A 193 -22.39 3.51 9.14
N ALA A 194 -21.97 4.57 8.44
CA ALA A 194 -22.51 5.91 8.64
C ALA A 194 -23.98 6.00 8.20
N LEU A 195 -24.35 5.38 7.07
CA LEU A 195 -25.73 5.29 6.58
C LEU A 195 -26.61 4.50 7.55
N ALA A 196 -26.17 3.31 7.97
CA ALA A 196 -26.91 2.48 8.93
C ALA A 196 -27.13 3.24 10.26
N ALA A 197 -26.14 3.99 10.72
CA ALA A 197 -26.29 4.82 11.92
C ALA A 197 -27.28 5.98 11.72
N ALA A 198 -27.33 6.59 10.52
CA ALA A 198 -28.28 7.63 10.20
C ALA A 198 -29.72 7.10 10.09
N GLU A 199 -29.92 5.95 9.44
CA GLU A 199 -31.20 5.25 9.34
C GLU A 199 -31.73 4.86 10.71
N GLU A 200 -30.88 4.31 11.57
CA GLU A 200 -31.25 3.96 12.94
C GLU A 200 -31.68 5.18 13.76
N ARG A 201 -30.94 6.30 13.65
CA ARG A 201 -31.36 7.55 14.29
C ARG A 201 -32.72 8.02 13.81
N THR A 202 -33.01 7.94 12.50
CA THR A 202 -34.28 8.34 11.91
C THR A 202 -35.41 7.42 12.37
N ARG A 203 -35.14 6.12 12.50
CA ARG A 203 -36.10 5.14 13.01
C ARG A 203 -36.47 5.45 14.46
N ILE A 204 -35.45 5.67 15.31
CA ILE A 204 -35.65 6.00 16.73
C ILE A 204 -36.42 7.32 16.88
N ALA A 205 -36.10 8.34 16.07
CA ALA A 205 -36.81 9.62 16.11
C ALA A 205 -38.30 9.47 15.77
N ARG A 206 -38.67 8.63 14.78
CA ARG A 206 -40.05 8.31 14.45
C ARG A 206 -40.75 7.59 15.60
N GLU A 207 -40.14 6.54 16.15
CA GLU A 207 -40.69 5.78 17.26
C GLU A 207 -40.95 6.68 18.50
N MET A 208 -40.00 7.58 18.77
CA MET A 208 -40.17 8.59 19.82
C MET A 208 -41.34 9.56 19.53
N HIS A 209 -41.44 10.04 18.29
CA HIS A 209 -42.51 10.90 17.86
C HIS A 209 -43.87 10.25 18.06
N ASP A 210 -43.99 8.97 17.64
CA ASP A 210 -45.26 8.23 17.73
C ASP A 210 -45.67 8.01 19.19
N ILE A 211 -44.71 7.65 20.08
CA ILE A 211 -45.00 7.52 21.53
C ILE A 211 -45.47 8.83 22.12
N VAL A 212 -44.75 9.93 21.84
CA VAL A 212 -45.11 11.27 22.38
C VAL A 212 -46.49 11.73 21.85
N ALA A 213 -46.71 11.56 20.51
CA ALA A 213 -47.95 11.93 19.86
C ALA A 213 -49.14 11.17 20.48
N HIS A 214 -48.99 9.84 20.69
CA HIS A 214 -50.01 9.00 21.30
C HIS A 214 -50.37 9.49 22.71
N HIS A 215 -49.42 9.71 23.59
CA HIS A 215 -49.66 10.15 24.94
C HIS A 215 -50.28 11.56 24.99
N LEU A 216 -49.82 12.48 24.12
CA LEU A 216 -50.43 13.82 24.00
C LEU A 216 -51.87 13.75 23.54
N THR A 217 -52.18 12.95 22.57
CA THR A 217 -53.56 12.77 22.07
C THR A 217 -54.49 12.26 23.16
N VAL A 218 -54.06 11.26 23.93
CA VAL A 218 -54.80 10.75 25.08
C VAL A 218 -54.99 11.82 26.17
N MET A 219 -53.95 12.57 26.49
CA MET A 219 -54.01 13.63 27.50
C MET A 219 -54.96 14.75 27.06
N VAL A 220 -54.95 15.18 25.79
CA VAL A 220 -55.88 16.19 25.27
C VAL A 220 -57.31 15.71 25.35
N ALA A 221 -57.61 14.49 24.87
CA ALA A 221 -58.96 13.94 24.92
C ALA A 221 -59.50 13.80 26.35
N LEU A 222 -58.68 13.37 27.31
CA LEU A 222 -59.04 13.27 28.71
C LEU A 222 -59.24 14.66 29.34
N SER A 223 -58.44 15.64 28.99
CA SER A 223 -58.54 17.02 29.49
C SER A 223 -59.85 17.70 28.99
N ASP A 224 -60.16 17.51 27.71
CA ASP A 224 -61.42 18.01 27.12
C ASP A 224 -62.65 17.36 27.79
N GLY A 225 -62.59 16.04 28.03
CA GLY A 225 -63.63 15.31 28.76
C GLY A 225 -63.79 15.79 30.23
N ALA A 226 -62.69 16.08 30.91
CA ALA A 226 -62.68 16.66 32.24
C ALA A 226 -63.29 18.07 32.25
N ALA A 227 -62.89 18.93 31.31
CA ALA A 227 -63.40 20.29 31.18
C ALA A 227 -64.94 20.32 30.99
N ALA A 228 -65.47 19.40 30.14
CA ALA A 228 -66.91 19.28 29.92
C ALA A 228 -67.72 18.86 31.19
N LYS A 229 -67.07 18.18 32.16
CA LYS A 229 -67.72 17.66 33.38
C LYS A 229 -67.50 18.51 34.62
N VAL A 230 -66.65 19.52 34.59
CA VAL A 230 -66.33 20.33 35.76
C VAL A 230 -67.55 20.91 36.44
N ALA A 231 -68.54 21.40 35.69
CA ALA A 231 -69.77 22.02 36.26
C ALA A 231 -70.81 21.00 36.77
N SER A 232 -70.89 19.80 36.18
CA SER A 232 -71.94 18.81 36.48
C SER A 232 -71.47 17.71 37.42
N ALA A 233 -70.18 17.33 37.37
CA ALA A 233 -69.60 16.25 38.15
C ALA A 233 -68.13 16.55 38.56
N PRO A 234 -67.85 17.47 39.48
CA PRO A 234 -66.54 17.97 39.79
C PRO A 234 -65.57 16.91 40.32
N GLU A 235 -66.06 15.89 41.07
CA GLU A 235 -65.24 14.80 41.56
C GLU A 235 -64.73 13.90 40.42
N GLN A 236 -65.59 13.62 39.44
CA GLN A 236 -65.21 12.83 38.25
C GLN A 236 -64.23 13.62 37.39
N ALA A 237 -64.37 14.93 37.25
CA ALA A 237 -63.43 15.76 36.51
C ALA A 237 -62.02 15.75 37.20
N ALA A 238 -62.00 15.78 38.55
CA ALA A 238 -60.74 15.69 39.32
C ALA A 238 -60.06 14.33 39.14
N ASP A 239 -60.78 13.21 39.05
CA ASP A 239 -60.25 11.87 38.80
C ASP A 239 -59.62 11.75 37.42
N VAL A 240 -60.32 12.29 36.38
CA VAL A 240 -59.79 12.33 35.01
C VAL A 240 -58.48 13.16 34.95
N MET A 241 -58.40 14.31 35.65
CA MET A 241 -57.22 15.13 35.72
C MET A 241 -56.03 14.42 36.42
N ARG A 242 -56.32 13.58 37.43
CA ARG A 242 -55.27 12.68 38.03
C ARG A 242 -54.76 11.68 36.99
N THR A 243 -55.62 11.13 36.16
CA THR A 243 -55.25 10.22 35.09
C THR A 243 -54.40 10.93 34.04
N VAL A 244 -54.72 12.15 33.64
CA VAL A 244 -53.89 12.99 32.74
C VAL A 244 -52.49 13.20 33.33
N SER A 245 -52.40 13.54 34.60
CA SER A 245 -51.13 13.74 35.29
C SER A 245 -50.31 12.44 35.36
N ALA A 246 -50.94 11.29 35.59
CA ALA A 246 -50.29 9.99 35.61
C ALA A 246 -49.75 9.60 34.19
N THR A 247 -50.57 9.79 33.17
CA THR A 247 -50.17 9.55 31.75
C THR A 247 -48.99 10.43 31.35
N GLY A 248 -48.99 11.71 31.74
CA GLY A 248 -47.87 12.62 31.46
C GLY A 248 -46.56 12.19 32.11
N ARG A 249 -46.64 11.73 33.38
CA ARG A 249 -45.44 11.19 34.08
C ARG A 249 -44.92 9.91 33.44
N LEU A 250 -45.81 9.04 32.95
CA LEU A 250 -45.45 7.81 32.25
C LEU A 250 -44.73 8.16 30.95
N ALA A 251 -45.28 9.04 30.13
CA ALA A 251 -44.72 9.53 28.88
C ALA A 251 -43.30 10.12 29.08
N LEU A 252 -43.09 10.92 30.12
CA LEU A 252 -41.78 11.49 30.46
C LEU A 252 -40.76 10.39 30.87
N THR A 253 -41.23 9.38 31.60
CA THR A 253 -40.38 8.25 32.02
C THR A 253 -39.95 7.40 30.83
N ASP A 254 -40.87 7.06 29.92
CA ASP A 254 -40.58 6.28 28.72
C ASP A 254 -39.63 7.03 27.79
N THR A 255 -39.85 8.32 27.57
CA THR A 255 -38.95 9.17 26.79
C THR A 255 -37.54 9.23 27.38
N ARG A 256 -37.40 9.38 28.72
CA ARG A 256 -36.10 9.37 29.40
C ARG A 256 -35.39 8.02 29.31
N ARG A 257 -36.13 6.93 29.44
CA ARG A 257 -35.59 5.58 29.33
C ARG A 257 -34.99 5.32 27.93
N LEU A 258 -35.70 5.69 26.88
CA LEU A 258 -35.24 5.56 25.50
C LEU A 258 -34.00 6.43 25.24
N LEU A 259 -33.96 7.67 25.73
CA LEU A 259 -32.77 8.54 25.61
C LEU A 259 -31.58 8.05 26.44
N GLY A 260 -31.81 7.39 27.58
CA GLY A 260 -30.76 6.77 28.40
C GLY A 260 -30.03 5.64 27.70
N VAL A 261 -30.77 4.75 27.03
CA VAL A 261 -30.21 3.64 26.23
C VAL A 261 -29.31 4.16 25.08
N LEU A 262 -29.67 5.29 24.48
CA LEU A 262 -28.88 5.94 23.42
C LEU A 262 -27.57 6.56 23.95
N ARG A 263 -27.59 7.06 25.20
CA ARG A 263 -26.41 7.67 25.83
C ARG A 263 -25.38 6.63 26.25
N ASP A 264 -25.82 5.48 26.77
CA ASP A 264 -24.93 4.39 27.16
C ASP A 264 -24.26 3.69 25.96
N ARG A 265 -24.95 3.59 24.82
CA ARG A 265 -24.35 3.08 23.58
C ARG A 265 -23.21 3.96 23.02
N LYS A 266 -23.25 5.29 23.25
CA LYS A 266 -22.18 6.20 22.85
C LYS A 266 -20.92 6.09 23.72
N SER A 267 -21.03 5.58 24.92
CA SER A 267 -19.89 5.40 25.84
C SER A 267 -19.10 4.11 25.63
N VAL A 268 -19.55 3.23 24.73
CA VAL A 268 -18.95 1.90 24.45
C VAL A 268 -18.17 1.89 23.11
N VAL A 269 -18.27 2.95 22.29
CA VAL A 269 -17.50 3.16 21.07
C VAL A 269 -16.36 4.14 21.32
#